data_d7efaf301e23130785d2349405960ae4
#
_entry.id   d7efaf301e23130785d2349405960ae4
#
_cell.length_a   1.000
_cell.length_b   1.000
_cell.length_c   1.000
_cell.angle_alpha   90.00
_cell.angle_beta   90.00
_cell.angle_gamma   90.00
#
_symmetry.space_group_name_H-M   'P 1'
#
loop_
_entity.id
_entity.type
_entity.pdbx_description
1 polymer ?
#
loop_
_entity_poly.entity_id
_entity_poly.type
_entity_poly.pdbx_seq_one_letter_code
_entity_poly.pdbx_strand_id
1 'polypeptide(L)'
;VTIQNLPFLLSDTVGFIRKLPHDLIESFKSTLDEVREADLLIHVIDISHPDFEEQIQVVEKTLREIDKNSKPTIYLFNKIDAFSYVQKDADDLTPMKRENYSLEDLKKTWMAKMNNNCIFISAHEKTNIEELKEVLYQKVKEIHTTRFPYNDFLYQIYDDDSNPVE
;
A
#
# COMPACT_ATOMS: atom_id res chain seq x y z
N VAL A 1 -6.21 -14.12 -6.24
CA VAL A 1 -6.39 -12.97 -7.16
C VAL A 1 -5.54 -13.18 -8.39
N THR A 2 -6.05 -12.79 -9.53
CA THR A 2 -5.30 -12.81 -10.79
C THR A 2 -5.40 -11.41 -11.40
N ILE A 3 -4.25 -10.81 -11.73
CA ILE A 3 -4.19 -9.58 -12.50
C ILE A 3 -3.50 -9.92 -13.81
N GLN A 4 -4.17 -9.65 -14.94
CA GLN A 4 -3.78 -10.17 -16.26
C GLN A 4 -3.60 -11.70 -16.16
N ASN A 5 -2.47 -12.27 -16.56
CA ASN A 5 -2.22 -13.72 -16.48
C ASN A 5 -1.33 -14.12 -15.28
N LEU A 6 -1.16 -13.25 -14.29
CA LEU A 6 -0.31 -13.50 -13.14
C LEU A 6 -1.16 -13.75 -11.89
N PRO A 7 -1.29 -15.02 -11.43
CA PRO A 7 -1.97 -15.34 -10.18
C PRO A 7 -1.08 -15.06 -8.97
N PHE A 8 -1.67 -14.56 -7.90
CA PHE A 8 -1.02 -14.39 -6.61
C PHE A 8 -2.03 -14.53 -5.46
N LEU A 9 -1.55 -14.85 -4.29
CA LEU A 9 -2.35 -14.90 -3.08
C LEU A 9 -2.40 -13.50 -2.44
N LEU A 10 -3.61 -13.04 -2.13
CA LEU A 10 -3.83 -11.83 -1.35
C LEU A 10 -4.47 -12.23 -0.03
N SER A 11 -3.78 -12.00 1.08
CA SER A 11 -4.28 -12.18 2.43
C SER A 11 -4.71 -10.84 3.02
N ASP A 12 -5.90 -10.80 3.60
CA ASP A 12 -6.35 -9.68 4.42
C ASP A 12 -6.00 -9.95 5.88
N THR A 13 -5.36 -8.98 6.52
CA THR A 13 -4.94 -9.10 7.91
C THR A 13 -5.86 -8.30 8.83
N VAL A 14 -5.93 -8.68 10.11
CA VAL A 14 -6.64 -7.87 11.10
C VAL A 14 -5.95 -6.52 11.22
N GLY A 15 -6.72 -5.42 11.09
CA GLY A 15 -6.18 -4.06 11.16
C GLY A 15 -5.39 -3.79 12.45
N PHE A 16 -4.32 -3.00 12.35
CA PHE A 16 -3.55 -2.57 13.53
C PHE A 16 -4.41 -1.67 14.42
N ILE A 17 -4.72 -2.15 15.61
CA ILE A 17 -5.48 -1.40 16.61
C ILE A 17 -4.50 -0.56 17.45
N ARG A 18 -4.79 0.72 17.61
CA ARG A 18 -3.95 1.75 18.29
C ARG A 18 -3.44 1.38 19.70
N LYS A 19 -4.09 0.43 20.38
CA LYS A 19 -3.69 -0.11 21.69
C LYS A 19 -4.05 -1.59 21.69
N LEU A 20 -3.13 -2.42 21.19
CA LEU A 20 -3.22 -3.85 21.44
C LEU A 20 -2.96 -4.09 22.92
N PRO A 21 -3.94 -4.56 23.71
CA PRO A 21 -3.66 -5.06 25.03
C PRO A 21 -2.62 -6.18 24.93
N HIS A 22 -1.69 -6.24 25.88
CA HIS A 22 -0.61 -7.22 25.88
C HIS A 22 -1.13 -8.67 25.72
N ASP A 23 -2.33 -8.95 26.22
CA ASP A 23 -2.96 -10.27 26.14
C ASP A 23 -3.46 -10.62 24.71
N LEU A 24 -3.67 -9.63 23.85
CA LEU A 24 -4.05 -9.82 22.44
C LEU A 24 -2.83 -9.98 21.52
N ILE A 25 -1.63 -9.67 21.97
CA ILE A 25 -0.39 -9.82 21.19
C ILE A 25 -0.16 -11.28 20.79
N GLU A 26 -0.52 -12.24 21.64
CA GLU A 26 -0.38 -13.66 21.31
C GLU A 26 -1.37 -14.14 20.23
N SER A 27 -2.61 -13.70 20.29
CA SER A 27 -3.58 -13.95 19.21
C SER A 27 -3.22 -13.22 17.91
N PHE A 28 -2.54 -12.08 18.04
CA PHE A 28 -2.05 -11.32 16.91
C PHE A 28 -0.79 -11.94 16.28
N LYS A 29 -0.01 -12.71 17.03
CA LYS A 29 1.20 -13.39 16.52
C LYS A 29 0.88 -14.35 15.37
N SER A 30 -0.23 -15.10 15.42
CA SER A 30 -0.60 -15.99 14.33
C SER A 30 -0.93 -15.23 13.04
N THR A 31 -1.58 -14.08 13.15
CA THR A 31 -1.85 -13.17 12.02
C THR A 31 -0.54 -12.54 11.51
N LEU A 32 0.43 -12.33 12.38
CA LEU A 32 1.74 -11.81 12.02
C LEU A 32 2.64 -12.83 11.32
N ASP A 33 2.36 -14.12 11.43
CA ASP A 33 3.08 -15.15 10.67
C ASP A 33 2.76 -15.02 9.17
N GLU A 34 1.54 -14.65 8.78
CA GLU A 34 1.21 -14.31 7.40
C GLU A 34 2.04 -13.14 6.88
N VAL A 35 2.26 -12.10 7.72
CA VAL A 35 3.12 -10.97 7.37
C VAL A 35 4.58 -11.41 7.18
N ARG A 36 5.06 -12.35 7.97
CA ARG A 36 6.42 -12.91 7.83
C ARG A 36 6.60 -13.71 6.55
N GLU A 37 5.57 -14.43 6.13
CA GLU A 37 5.60 -15.27 4.93
C GLU A 37 5.34 -14.48 3.64
N ALA A 38 4.70 -13.32 3.73
CA ALA A 38 4.39 -12.49 2.58
C ALA A 38 5.66 -12.04 1.84
N ASP A 39 5.62 -12.04 0.52
CA ASP A 39 6.69 -11.54 -0.35
C ASP A 39 6.59 -10.02 -0.58
N LEU A 40 5.39 -9.46 -0.44
CA LEU A 40 5.06 -8.05 -0.63
C LEU A 40 4.03 -7.63 0.41
N LEU A 41 4.21 -6.47 0.99
CA LEU A 41 3.25 -5.88 1.90
C LEU A 41 2.51 -4.71 1.24
N ILE A 42 1.21 -4.61 1.51
CA ILE A 42 0.41 -3.43 1.16
C ILE A 42 -0.03 -2.78 2.46
N HIS A 43 0.53 -1.63 2.77
CA HIS A 43 0.15 -0.84 3.92
C HIS A 43 -0.98 0.11 3.56
N VAL A 44 -2.22 -0.25 3.91
CA VAL A 44 -3.40 0.56 3.63
C VAL A 44 -3.57 1.62 4.72
N ILE A 45 -3.60 2.89 4.32
CA ILE A 45 -3.60 4.06 5.20
C ILE A 45 -4.85 4.89 4.94
N ASP A 46 -5.59 5.22 5.99
CA ASP A 46 -6.69 6.17 5.92
C ASP A 46 -6.15 7.61 5.98
N ILE A 47 -5.98 8.27 4.82
CA ILE A 47 -5.42 9.63 4.75
C ILE A 47 -6.36 10.69 5.34
N SER A 48 -7.65 10.39 5.44
CA SER A 48 -8.62 11.30 6.05
C SER A 48 -8.49 11.39 7.58
N HIS A 49 -7.81 10.39 8.19
CA HIS A 49 -7.59 10.38 9.63
C HIS A 49 -6.52 11.41 10.04
N PRO A 50 -6.76 12.27 11.04
CA PRO A 50 -5.81 13.31 11.44
C PRO A 50 -4.45 12.79 11.87
N ASP A 51 -4.36 11.60 12.45
CA ASP A 51 -3.12 11.02 12.96
C ASP A 51 -2.55 9.91 12.06
N PHE A 52 -2.83 9.93 10.76
CA PHE A 52 -2.38 8.85 9.86
C PHE A 52 -0.84 8.69 9.85
N GLU A 53 -0.10 9.78 10.00
CA GLU A 53 1.37 9.74 10.03
C GLU A 53 1.90 9.02 11.26
N GLU A 54 1.28 9.26 12.43
CA GLU A 54 1.61 8.52 13.65
C GLU A 54 1.28 7.04 13.52
N GLN A 55 0.13 6.73 12.89
CA GLN A 55 -0.28 5.35 12.63
C GLN A 55 0.74 4.63 11.73
N ILE A 56 1.25 5.28 10.69
CA ILE A 56 2.30 4.72 9.83
C ILE A 56 3.54 4.37 10.68
N GLN A 57 4.00 5.28 11.51
CA GLN A 57 5.19 5.05 12.35
C GLN A 57 5.00 3.87 13.31
N VAL A 58 3.82 3.75 13.92
CA VAL A 58 3.49 2.63 14.82
C VAL A 58 3.53 1.31 14.05
N VAL A 59 2.91 1.24 12.87
CA VAL A 59 2.91 0.03 12.04
C VAL A 59 4.32 -0.34 11.60
N GLU A 60 5.10 0.62 11.08
CA GLU A 60 6.49 0.38 10.66
C GLU A 60 7.36 -0.12 11.81
N LYS A 61 7.21 0.46 13.02
CA LYS A 61 7.92 -0.01 14.20
C LYS A 61 7.57 -1.45 14.52
N THR A 62 6.27 -1.78 14.53
CA THR A 62 5.80 -3.14 14.80
C THR A 62 6.29 -4.13 13.76
N LEU A 63 6.26 -3.78 12.47
CA LEU A 63 6.77 -4.64 11.40
C LEU A 63 8.26 -4.95 11.58
N ARG A 64 9.08 -3.96 11.99
CA ARG A 64 10.52 -4.18 12.29
C ARG A 64 10.76 -5.09 13.50
N GLU A 65 9.85 -5.11 14.47
CA GLU A 65 9.91 -6.02 15.63
C GLU A 65 9.55 -7.47 15.24
N ILE A 66 8.66 -7.63 14.24
CA ILE A 66 8.21 -8.93 13.74
C ILE A 66 9.22 -9.56 12.80
N ASP A 67 9.70 -8.78 11.84
CA ASP A 67 10.66 -9.23 10.84
C ASP A 67 11.79 -8.19 10.72
N LYS A 68 13.01 -8.64 11.02
CA LYS A 68 14.21 -7.79 10.90
C LYS A 68 14.60 -7.55 9.44
N ASN A 69 14.10 -8.37 8.53
CA ASN A 69 14.31 -8.19 7.11
C ASN A 69 13.22 -7.25 6.57
N SER A 70 13.63 -6.10 6.03
CA SER A 70 12.68 -5.19 5.39
C SER A 70 12.09 -5.85 4.15
N LYS A 71 10.76 -5.94 4.11
CA LYS A 71 10.04 -6.44 2.93
C LYS A 71 9.67 -5.30 1.99
N PRO A 72 9.59 -5.57 0.68
CA PRO A 72 8.98 -4.62 -0.24
C PRO A 72 7.59 -4.23 0.25
N THR A 73 7.34 -2.92 0.36
CA THR A 73 6.06 -2.41 0.87
C THR A 73 5.52 -1.34 -0.07
N ILE A 74 4.25 -1.45 -0.44
CA ILE A 74 3.49 -0.42 -1.13
C ILE A 74 2.66 0.32 -0.10
N TYR A 75 2.77 1.64 -0.04
CA TYR A 75 1.95 2.49 0.81
C TYR A 75 0.71 2.94 0.05
N LEU A 76 -0.46 2.48 0.46
CA LEU A 76 -1.72 2.74 -0.19
C LEU A 76 -2.54 3.75 0.61
N PHE A 77 -2.46 5.02 0.24
CA PHE A 77 -3.24 6.10 0.86
C PHE A 77 -4.67 6.08 0.33
N ASN A 78 -5.59 5.54 1.12
CA ASN A 78 -7.00 5.40 0.78
C ASN A 78 -7.83 6.54 1.37
N LYS A 79 -9.04 6.70 0.85
CA LYS A 79 -10.05 7.70 1.24
C LYS A 79 -9.66 9.14 0.88
N ILE A 80 -9.02 9.32 -0.29
CA ILE A 80 -8.74 10.68 -0.79
C ILE A 80 -10.01 11.51 -1.02
N ASP A 81 -11.14 10.85 -1.22
CA ASP A 81 -12.48 11.45 -1.33
C ASP A 81 -12.96 12.09 -0.01
N ALA A 82 -12.55 11.54 1.12
CA ALA A 82 -12.89 12.04 2.45
C ALA A 82 -11.81 12.96 3.04
N PHE A 83 -10.70 13.18 2.31
CA PHE A 83 -9.63 14.05 2.76
C PHE A 83 -10.07 15.52 2.74
N SER A 84 -9.79 16.24 3.82
CA SER A 84 -10.06 17.67 3.93
C SER A 84 -8.85 18.42 4.49
N TYR A 85 -8.70 19.68 4.11
CA TYR A 85 -7.66 20.55 4.62
C TYR A 85 -8.20 21.97 4.83
N VAL A 86 -7.53 22.74 5.67
CA VAL A 86 -7.86 24.13 5.93
C VAL A 86 -6.90 25.01 5.15
N GLN A 87 -7.42 25.70 4.14
CA GLN A 87 -6.60 26.65 3.40
C GLN A 87 -6.18 27.79 4.33
N LYS A 88 -4.89 28.05 4.36
CA LYS A 88 -4.32 29.11 5.17
C LYS A 88 -4.43 30.45 4.42
N ASP A 89 -4.82 31.51 5.13
CA ASP A 89 -4.87 32.86 4.56
C ASP A 89 -3.46 33.35 4.18
N ALA A 90 -3.37 34.12 3.11
CA ALA A 90 -2.07 34.65 2.62
C ALA A 90 -1.37 35.54 3.64
N ASP A 91 -2.11 36.21 4.51
CA ASP A 91 -1.60 37.11 5.53
C ASP A 91 -1.28 36.42 6.87
N ASP A 92 -1.57 35.12 6.99
CA ASP A 92 -1.28 34.37 8.19
C ASP A 92 0.17 33.89 8.19
N LEU A 93 1.02 34.56 8.97
CA LEU A 93 2.46 34.26 9.09
C LEU A 93 2.78 33.11 10.07
N THR A 94 1.79 32.45 10.67
CA THR A 94 2.05 31.29 11.54
C THR A 94 2.64 30.13 10.71
N PRO A 95 3.43 29.22 11.31
CA PRO A 95 3.93 28.05 10.61
C PRO A 95 2.81 27.19 10.02
N MET A 96 3.04 26.63 8.83
CA MET A 96 2.16 25.64 8.23
C MET A 96 1.99 24.45 9.17
N LYS A 97 0.75 24.12 9.49
CA LYS A 97 0.40 22.91 10.22
C LYS A 97 -0.05 21.83 9.23
N ARG A 98 -0.12 20.59 9.69
CA ARG A 98 -0.56 19.47 8.87
C ARG A 98 -1.95 19.71 8.23
N GLU A 99 -2.88 20.28 8.97
CA GLU A 99 -4.23 20.61 8.51
C GLU A 99 -4.28 21.61 7.34
N ASN A 100 -3.16 22.31 7.08
CA ASN A 100 -3.06 23.31 6.01
C ASN A 100 -2.50 22.73 4.70
N TYR A 101 -2.01 21.48 4.69
CA TYR A 101 -1.48 20.88 3.47
C TYR A 101 -2.61 20.37 2.59
N SER A 102 -2.60 20.77 1.33
CA SER A 102 -3.50 20.21 0.33
C SER A 102 -3.15 18.75 0.03
N LEU A 103 -4.08 18.03 -0.61
CA LEU A 103 -3.80 16.65 -1.05
C LEU A 103 -2.59 16.58 -1.99
N GLU A 104 -2.43 17.60 -2.87
CA GLU A 104 -1.30 17.67 -3.80
C GLU A 104 0.04 17.89 -3.08
N ASP A 105 0.07 18.68 -2.01
CA ASP A 105 1.27 18.86 -1.20
C ASP A 105 1.65 17.57 -0.47
N LEU A 106 0.66 16.88 0.08
CA LEU A 106 0.88 15.58 0.72
C LEU A 106 1.37 14.53 -0.29
N LYS A 107 0.78 14.46 -1.48
CA LYS A 107 1.24 13.57 -2.54
C LYS A 107 2.71 13.80 -2.86
N LYS A 108 3.12 15.05 -3.12
CA LYS A 108 4.52 15.38 -3.40
C LYS A 108 5.45 14.98 -2.27
N THR A 109 5.06 15.26 -1.03
CA THR A 109 5.87 14.94 0.16
C THR A 109 6.03 13.43 0.34
N TRP A 110 4.93 12.67 0.25
CA TRP A 110 4.97 11.22 0.46
C TRP A 110 5.59 10.47 -0.71
N MET A 111 5.37 10.91 -1.95
CA MET A 111 6.05 10.34 -3.12
C MET A 111 7.57 10.48 -3.00
N ALA A 112 8.06 11.66 -2.61
CA ALA A 112 9.49 11.87 -2.38
C ALA A 112 10.02 11.02 -1.21
N LYS A 113 9.28 10.95 -0.09
CA LYS A 113 9.67 10.20 1.11
C LYS A 113 9.71 8.69 0.88
N MET A 114 8.81 8.15 0.07
CA MET A 114 8.66 6.72 -0.18
C MET A 114 9.27 6.26 -1.52
N ASN A 115 10.09 7.08 -2.16
CA ASN A 115 10.71 6.78 -3.47
C ASN A 115 9.69 6.28 -4.50
N ASN A 116 8.55 6.96 -4.59
CA ASN A 116 7.40 6.62 -5.45
C ASN A 116 6.75 5.24 -5.17
N ASN A 117 7.01 4.61 -4.03
CA ASN A 117 6.32 3.38 -3.62
C ASN A 117 5.00 3.66 -2.87
N CYS A 118 4.28 4.70 -3.26
CA CYS A 118 2.99 5.05 -2.69
C CYS A 118 1.97 5.38 -3.76
N ILE A 119 0.71 5.05 -3.49
CA ILE A 119 -0.43 5.29 -4.38
C ILE A 119 -1.54 5.92 -3.56
N PHE A 120 -2.24 6.89 -4.15
CA PHE A 120 -3.35 7.61 -3.53
C PHE A 120 -4.66 7.22 -4.23
N ILE A 121 -5.56 6.58 -3.50
CA ILE A 121 -6.81 6.05 -4.05
C ILE A 121 -8.05 6.51 -3.26
N SER A 122 -9.19 6.39 -3.90
CA SER A 122 -10.48 6.21 -3.23
C SER A 122 -11.06 4.87 -3.63
N ALA A 123 -11.13 3.94 -2.68
CA ALA A 123 -11.80 2.66 -2.92
C ALA A 123 -13.32 2.86 -3.09
N HIS A 124 -13.89 3.85 -2.41
CA HIS A 124 -15.30 4.22 -2.49
C HIS A 124 -15.66 4.76 -3.89
N GLU A 125 -14.90 5.75 -4.37
CA GLU A 125 -15.12 6.38 -5.68
C GLU A 125 -14.44 5.64 -6.84
N LYS A 126 -13.72 4.55 -6.54
CA LYS A 126 -12.91 3.80 -7.50
C LYS A 126 -11.84 4.62 -8.22
N THR A 127 -11.37 5.69 -7.57
CA THR A 127 -10.31 6.56 -8.11
C THR A 127 -8.95 5.87 -8.00
N ASN A 128 -8.18 5.88 -9.09
CA ASN A 128 -6.81 5.33 -9.22
C ASN A 128 -6.71 3.81 -8.93
N ILE A 129 -7.81 3.06 -9.07
CA ILE A 129 -7.80 1.58 -8.87
C ILE A 129 -7.03 0.88 -10.00
N GLU A 130 -7.11 1.38 -11.23
CA GLU A 130 -6.35 0.79 -12.34
C GLU A 130 -4.84 1.04 -12.18
N GLU A 131 -4.43 2.20 -11.69
CA GLU A 131 -3.04 2.47 -11.31
C GLU A 131 -2.54 1.50 -10.23
N LEU A 132 -3.37 1.25 -9.20
CA LEU A 132 -3.06 0.26 -8.17
C LEU A 132 -2.85 -1.14 -8.76
N LYS A 133 -3.72 -1.58 -9.67
CA LYS A 133 -3.60 -2.88 -10.33
C LYS A 133 -2.30 -2.99 -11.13
N GLU A 134 -1.95 -1.94 -11.86
CA GLU A 134 -0.72 -1.92 -12.65
C GLU A 134 0.53 -2.00 -11.75
N VAL A 135 0.60 -1.20 -10.68
CA VAL A 135 1.72 -1.24 -9.74
C VAL A 135 1.83 -2.60 -9.05
N LEU A 136 0.69 -3.20 -8.65
CA LEU A 136 0.67 -4.55 -8.08
C LEU A 136 1.18 -5.58 -9.07
N TYR A 137 0.71 -5.53 -10.32
CA TYR A 137 1.17 -6.43 -11.36
C TYR A 137 2.68 -6.35 -11.54
N GLN A 138 3.23 -5.15 -11.67
CA GLN A 138 4.66 -4.96 -11.85
C GLN A 138 5.47 -5.49 -10.67
N LYS A 139 5.03 -5.20 -9.43
CA LYS A 139 5.72 -5.67 -8.23
C LYS A 139 5.67 -7.18 -8.05
N VAL A 140 4.52 -7.80 -8.27
CA VAL A 140 4.37 -9.25 -8.21
C VAL A 140 5.18 -9.92 -9.33
N LYS A 141 5.18 -9.34 -10.53
CA LYS A 141 5.99 -9.81 -11.65
C LYS A 141 7.48 -9.77 -11.33
N GLU A 142 8.00 -8.67 -10.78
CA GLU A 142 9.40 -8.56 -10.35
C GLU A 142 9.79 -9.67 -9.36
N ILE A 143 8.95 -9.90 -8.35
CA ILE A 143 9.18 -10.94 -7.33
C ILE A 143 9.13 -12.33 -7.97
N HIS A 144 8.12 -12.58 -8.81
CA HIS A 144 7.97 -13.86 -9.48
C HIS A 144 9.16 -14.17 -10.40
N THR A 145 9.58 -13.22 -11.23
CA THR A 145 10.72 -13.37 -12.15
C THR A 145 12.02 -13.62 -11.39
N THR A 146 12.20 -12.98 -10.24
CA THR A 146 13.38 -13.21 -9.38
C THR A 146 13.38 -14.62 -8.79
N ARG A 147 12.21 -15.12 -8.38
CA ARG A 147 12.07 -16.46 -7.78
C ARG A 147 12.09 -17.58 -8.82
N PHE A 148 11.53 -17.33 -10.01
CA PHE A 148 11.36 -18.31 -11.07
C PHE A 148 11.87 -17.77 -12.42
N PRO A 149 13.19 -17.56 -12.62
CA PRO A 149 13.74 -16.87 -13.77
C PRO A 149 13.54 -17.59 -15.10
N TYR A 150 13.14 -18.85 -15.08
CA TYR A 150 12.92 -19.67 -16.30
C TYR A 150 11.45 -19.99 -16.57
N ASN A 151 10.51 -19.33 -15.89
CA ASN A 151 9.08 -19.61 -16.03
C ASN A 151 8.38 -18.55 -16.90
N ASP A 152 8.51 -18.68 -18.23
CA ASP A 152 7.93 -17.75 -19.20
C ASP A 152 6.43 -17.97 -19.42
N PHE A 153 5.87 -19.09 -18.94
CA PHE A 153 4.47 -19.48 -19.21
C PHE A 153 3.42 -18.55 -18.58
N LEU A 154 3.76 -17.84 -17.54
CA LEU A 154 2.82 -16.99 -16.81
C LEU A 154 2.59 -15.62 -17.45
N TYR A 155 3.34 -15.28 -18.51
CA TYR A 155 3.31 -13.96 -19.14
C TYR A 155 2.67 -13.96 -20.54
N GLN A 156 2.12 -15.08 -21.00
CA GLN A 156 1.42 -15.13 -22.27
C GLN A 156 0.10 -14.37 -22.15
N ILE A 157 0.00 -13.26 -22.84
CA ILE A 157 -1.24 -12.52 -23.03
C ILE A 157 -1.99 -13.27 -24.12
N TYR A 158 -3.12 -13.88 -23.78
CA TYR A 158 -4.07 -14.37 -24.77
C TYR A 158 -5.00 -13.20 -25.10
N ASP A 159 -4.90 -12.68 -26.30
CA ASP A 159 -5.95 -11.79 -26.82
C ASP A 159 -7.24 -12.60 -26.94
N ASP A 160 -8.33 -12.10 -26.36
CA ASP A 160 -9.65 -12.78 -26.34
C ASP A 160 -10.24 -13.04 -27.73
N ASP A 161 -9.62 -12.54 -28.80
CA ASP A 161 -10.10 -12.62 -30.19
C ASP A 161 -9.13 -13.29 -31.18
N SER A 162 -8.05 -13.94 -30.77
CA SER A 162 -7.13 -14.57 -31.72
C SER A 162 -6.87 -16.05 -31.44
N ASN A 163 -7.26 -16.87 -32.40
CA ASN A 163 -6.74 -18.23 -32.57
C ASN A 163 -5.21 -18.24 -32.45
N PRO A 164 -4.59 -19.32 -31.97
CA PRO A 164 -3.15 -19.43 -31.90
C PRO A 164 -2.59 -19.25 -33.33
N VAL A 165 -1.76 -18.23 -33.49
CA VAL A 165 -0.96 -18.07 -34.68
C VAL A 165 0.16 -19.09 -34.59
N GLU A 166 0.23 -19.99 -35.59
CA GLU A 166 1.25 -21.02 -35.76
C GLU A 166 2.69 -20.46 -35.74
#